data_3620fbf93bcacf5f3b0074a12958e671
#
_entry.id   3620fbf93bcacf5f3b0074a12958e671
#
_cell.length_a   1.000
_cell.length_b   1.000
_cell.length_c   1.000
_cell.angle_alpha   90.00
_cell.angle_beta   90.00
_cell.angle_gamma   90.00
#
_symmetry.space_group_name_H-M   'P 1'
#
loop_
_entity.id
_entity.type
_entity.pdbx_description
1 polymer ?
#
loop_
_entity_poly.entity_id
_entity_poly.type
_entity_poly.pdbx_seq_one_letter_code
_entity_poly.pdbx_strand_id
1 'polypeptide(L)'
;MLVRDVAAALSAQLVGDGSLPIERIVHPAAAVKPSDLAVAMTSDTFSALANSKAQAAVISEKATPPAGLKATILASSDRSSLARLTALFDGGPWHAAGVHPTAVVAPDAVLGEGVSIGPYVTIGARSRIGAGTAILPQVTIGADVTIGSRGLVHSGVRIGDRVSIGERVIIQSNAVIGADGFSFLPPAPGSSAPMPLRIHSLGDIVIGDDVEIGASTTIDRATLSTTRIGHGTKIDNQVQVAHNVTIGNGCLICGKAGISGSVQIGDGVLIGGGAGVADHVKIGAGAMIAAGSGVATNVAAGSTVSGSPAMPHERNTEVFAFLMRNKRFTKAIKDAEARIEALEKANKEK
;
A
#
# COMPACT_ATOMS: atom_id res chain seq x y z
N MET A 1 -16.35 26.33 3.47
CA MET A 1 -17.42 25.39 3.89
C MET A 1 -17.98 25.88 5.23
N LEU A 2 -19.26 25.61 5.56
CA LEU A 2 -19.81 25.94 6.88
C LEU A 2 -19.80 24.72 7.80
N VAL A 3 -19.77 24.93 9.12
CA VAL A 3 -19.81 23.83 10.11
C VAL A 3 -21.00 22.89 9.85
N ARG A 4 -22.19 23.43 9.54
CA ARG A 4 -23.37 22.62 9.21
C ARG A 4 -23.19 21.70 8.00
N ASP A 5 -22.41 22.14 7.01
CA ASP A 5 -22.15 21.35 5.79
C ASP A 5 -21.24 20.17 6.12
N VAL A 6 -20.23 20.40 6.99
CA VAL A 6 -19.36 19.34 7.51
C VAL A 6 -20.15 18.33 8.32
N ALA A 7 -21.02 18.79 9.23
CA ALA A 7 -21.85 17.92 10.06
C ALA A 7 -22.79 17.05 9.17
N ALA A 8 -23.42 17.66 8.16
CA ALA A 8 -24.29 16.94 7.21
C ALA A 8 -23.52 15.87 6.42
N ALA A 9 -22.31 16.21 5.91
CA ALA A 9 -21.46 15.26 5.16
C ALA A 9 -20.99 14.08 6.02
N LEU A 10 -20.82 14.28 7.32
CA LEU A 10 -20.48 13.21 8.27
C LEU A 10 -21.72 12.45 8.79
N SER A 11 -22.94 12.90 8.46
CA SER A 11 -24.19 12.42 9.07
C SER A 11 -24.15 12.51 10.60
N ALA A 12 -23.55 13.59 11.11
CA ALA A 12 -23.23 13.81 12.52
C ALA A 12 -24.16 14.87 13.14
N GLN A 13 -24.40 14.78 14.45
CA GLN A 13 -25.16 15.77 15.20
C GLN A 13 -24.35 17.05 15.36
N LEU A 14 -24.99 18.19 15.12
CA LEU A 14 -24.42 19.51 15.34
C LEU A 14 -25.00 20.13 16.63
N VAL A 15 -24.12 20.66 17.48
CA VAL A 15 -24.45 21.45 18.64
C VAL A 15 -23.84 22.84 18.50
N GLY A 16 -24.63 23.92 18.62
CA GLY A 16 -24.17 25.30 18.52
C GLY A 16 -24.31 25.93 17.12
N ASP A 17 -23.44 26.88 16.79
CA ASP A 17 -23.56 27.75 15.62
C ASP A 17 -23.04 27.04 14.33
N GLY A 18 -23.97 26.53 13.54
CA GLY A 18 -23.67 25.88 12.24
C GLY A 18 -23.28 26.86 11.12
N SER A 19 -23.36 28.17 11.32
CA SER A 19 -23.04 29.17 10.30
C SER A 19 -21.56 29.59 10.27
N LEU A 20 -20.75 29.08 11.20
CA LEU A 20 -19.32 29.39 11.24
C LEU A 20 -18.59 28.90 9.99
N PRO A 21 -17.77 29.75 9.34
CA PRO A 21 -16.99 29.36 8.19
C PRO A 21 -15.80 28.50 8.61
N ILE A 22 -15.56 27.42 7.86
CA ILE A 22 -14.40 26.52 8.04
C ILE A 22 -13.55 26.53 6.78
N GLU A 23 -12.27 26.81 6.94
CA GLU A 23 -11.27 26.82 5.86
C GLU A 23 -10.44 25.52 5.84
N ARG A 24 -10.13 24.98 7.02
CA ARG A 24 -9.29 23.77 7.16
C ARG A 24 -9.61 22.99 8.42
N ILE A 25 -9.25 21.72 8.41
CA ILE A 25 -9.25 20.85 9.59
C ILE A 25 -7.85 20.78 10.19
N VAL A 26 -7.74 20.75 11.51
CA VAL A 26 -6.45 20.76 12.21
C VAL A 26 -6.49 19.92 13.48
N HIS A 27 -5.30 19.49 13.95
CA HIS A 27 -5.15 19.01 15.33
C HIS A 27 -5.47 20.16 16.30
N PRO A 28 -6.14 19.92 17.43
CA PRO A 28 -6.54 20.98 18.36
C PRO A 28 -5.42 21.93 18.76
N ALA A 29 -4.21 21.42 19.02
CA ALA A 29 -3.04 22.22 19.38
C ALA A 29 -2.50 23.10 18.22
N ALA A 30 -2.89 22.81 16.98
CA ALA A 30 -2.48 23.56 15.80
C ALA A 30 -3.51 24.59 15.32
N ALA A 31 -4.63 24.72 16.03
CA ALA A 31 -5.66 25.71 15.71
C ALA A 31 -5.17 27.12 16.08
N VAL A 32 -5.11 27.99 15.09
CA VAL A 32 -4.63 29.38 15.24
C VAL A 32 -5.62 30.43 14.73
N LYS A 33 -6.57 30.00 13.88
CA LYS A 33 -7.60 30.86 13.29
C LYS A 33 -9.00 30.48 13.76
N PRO A 34 -9.95 31.46 13.82
CA PRO A 34 -11.35 31.16 14.12
C PRO A 34 -12.02 30.22 13.11
N SER A 35 -11.52 30.17 11.87
CA SER A 35 -11.98 29.31 10.78
C SER A 35 -11.35 27.91 10.78
N ASP A 36 -10.49 27.59 11.74
CA ASP A 36 -9.94 26.25 11.94
C ASP A 36 -10.96 25.34 12.63
N LEU A 37 -11.23 24.16 12.08
CA LEU A 37 -12.03 23.11 12.70
C LEU A 37 -11.09 22.11 13.41
N ALA A 38 -11.14 22.07 14.73
CA ALA A 38 -10.31 21.15 15.50
C ALA A 38 -10.86 19.73 15.43
N VAL A 39 -10.00 18.73 15.16
CA VAL A 39 -10.38 17.31 15.12
C VAL A 39 -9.93 16.63 16.41
N ALA A 40 -10.88 16.29 17.30
CA ALA A 40 -10.63 15.80 18.65
C ALA A 40 -11.43 14.53 18.96
N MET A 41 -11.22 13.48 18.17
CA MET A 41 -12.01 12.24 18.22
C MET A 41 -11.42 11.17 19.14
N THR A 42 -10.21 11.36 19.67
CA THR A 42 -9.54 10.46 20.63
C THR A 42 -9.36 11.18 21.97
N SER A 43 -9.09 10.43 23.07
CA SER A 43 -8.85 10.98 24.40
C SER A 43 -7.75 12.04 24.41
N ASP A 44 -6.64 11.75 23.73
CA ASP A 44 -5.46 12.64 23.70
C ASP A 44 -5.75 13.94 22.94
N THR A 45 -6.41 13.84 21.78
CA THR A 45 -6.80 15.03 21.01
C THR A 45 -7.91 15.82 21.69
N PHE A 46 -8.80 15.16 22.41
CA PHE A 46 -9.87 15.82 23.18
C PHE A 46 -9.31 16.67 24.33
N SER A 47 -8.35 16.17 25.09
CA SER A 47 -7.69 16.94 26.15
C SER A 47 -6.96 18.18 25.62
N ALA A 48 -6.44 18.12 24.39
CA ALA A 48 -5.79 19.27 23.76
C ALA A 48 -6.76 20.41 23.36
N LEU A 49 -8.08 20.18 23.35
CA LEU A 49 -9.09 21.22 23.09
C LEU A 49 -9.09 22.31 24.17
N ALA A 50 -8.75 22.00 25.40
CA ALA A 50 -8.75 22.98 26.52
C ALA A 50 -7.84 24.19 26.25
N ASN A 51 -6.79 24.01 25.47
CA ASN A 51 -5.83 25.05 25.07
C ASN A 51 -5.94 25.45 23.60
N SER A 52 -6.96 24.97 22.87
CA SER A 52 -7.17 25.28 21.48
C SER A 52 -7.76 26.66 21.26
N LYS A 53 -7.38 27.34 20.18
CA LYS A 53 -8.00 28.58 19.70
C LYS A 53 -9.16 28.36 18.72
N ALA A 54 -9.50 27.12 18.43
CA ALA A 54 -10.61 26.79 17.54
C ALA A 54 -11.94 27.23 18.14
N GLN A 55 -12.83 27.75 17.30
CA GLN A 55 -14.21 28.07 17.68
C GLN A 55 -15.16 26.89 17.42
N ALA A 56 -14.74 25.92 16.60
CA ALA A 56 -15.50 24.73 16.30
C ALA A 56 -14.62 23.47 16.37
N ALA A 57 -15.22 22.35 16.75
CA ALA A 57 -14.53 21.07 16.81
C ALA A 57 -15.41 19.91 16.34
N VAL A 58 -14.76 18.86 15.79
CA VAL A 58 -15.34 17.52 15.64
C VAL A 58 -14.85 16.68 16.80
N ILE A 59 -15.76 16.12 17.58
CA ILE A 59 -15.46 15.27 18.74
C ILE A 59 -16.21 13.94 18.62
N SER A 60 -15.84 12.98 19.46
CA SER A 60 -16.60 11.72 19.56
C SER A 60 -18.04 11.99 19.98
N GLU A 61 -19.00 11.30 19.37
CA GLU A 61 -20.43 11.33 19.74
C GLU A 61 -20.69 10.93 21.21
N LYS A 62 -19.72 10.23 21.83
CA LYS A 62 -19.78 9.81 23.23
C LYS A 62 -19.23 10.86 24.21
N ALA A 63 -18.62 11.93 23.68
CA ALA A 63 -18.01 12.97 24.49
C ALA A 63 -19.01 14.12 24.75
N THR A 64 -18.88 14.75 25.90
CA THR A 64 -19.65 15.99 26.22
C THR A 64 -18.95 17.18 25.54
N PRO A 65 -19.69 18.05 24.82
CA PRO A 65 -19.13 19.24 24.22
C PRO A 65 -18.45 20.12 25.30
N PRO A 66 -17.19 20.52 25.11
CA PRO A 66 -16.50 21.37 26.06
C PRO A 66 -17.08 22.78 26.06
N ALA A 67 -17.10 23.42 27.23
CA ALA A 67 -17.48 24.82 27.34
C ALA A 67 -16.49 25.72 26.57
N GLY A 68 -17.02 26.75 25.86
CA GLY A 68 -16.18 27.71 25.13
C GLY A 68 -16.11 27.50 23.60
N LEU A 69 -16.48 26.35 23.06
CA LEU A 69 -16.69 26.18 21.64
C LEU A 69 -18.03 26.79 21.19
N LYS A 70 -18.01 27.49 20.06
CA LYS A 70 -19.25 28.04 19.46
C LYS A 70 -20.03 26.95 18.71
N ALA A 71 -19.34 25.94 18.19
CA ALA A 71 -19.96 24.80 17.52
C ALA A 71 -19.20 23.50 17.75
N THR A 72 -19.94 22.41 17.86
CA THR A 72 -19.40 21.06 18.06
C THR A 72 -20.13 20.07 17.17
N ILE A 73 -19.38 19.31 16.39
CA ILE A 73 -19.89 18.20 15.57
C ILE A 73 -19.62 16.90 16.33
N LEU A 74 -20.69 16.18 16.67
CA LEU A 74 -20.63 14.89 17.37
C LEU A 74 -20.62 13.78 16.34
N ALA A 75 -19.45 13.24 16.04
CA ALA A 75 -19.25 12.20 15.03
C ALA A 75 -18.85 10.85 15.66
N SER A 76 -19.14 9.76 14.96
CA SER A 76 -18.59 8.46 15.34
C SER A 76 -17.07 8.53 15.41
N SER A 77 -16.46 7.97 16.46
CA SER A 77 -15.01 7.96 16.65
C SER A 77 -14.29 6.87 15.81
N ASP A 78 -14.99 6.25 14.87
CA ASP A 78 -14.39 5.30 13.96
C ASP A 78 -13.51 5.98 12.89
N ARG A 79 -12.62 5.21 12.29
CA ARG A 79 -11.73 5.72 11.24
C ARG A 79 -12.47 6.14 9.97
N SER A 80 -13.69 5.66 9.75
CA SER A 80 -14.48 6.01 8.57
C SER A 80 -14.94 7.48 8.62
N SER A 81 -15.29 7.97 9.81
CA SER A 81 -15.63 9.40 10.02
C SER A 81 -14.44 10.29 9.73
N LEU A 82 -13.23 9.90 10.16
CA LEU A 82 -12.02 10.65 9.86
C LEU A 82 -11.71 10.64 8.36
N ALA A 83 -11.87 9.50 7.69
CA ALA A 83 -11.68 9.37 6.24
C ALA A 83 -12.62 10.29 5.46
N ARG A 84 -13.94 10.30 5.82
CA ARG A 84 -14.91 11.22 5.21
C ARG A 84 -14.57 12.69 5.46
N LEU A 85 -14.19 13.01 6.71
CA LEU A 85 -13.81 14.36 7.08
C LEU A 85 -12.60 14.85 6.30
N THR A 86 -11.55 14.06 6.19
CA THR A 86 -10.34 14.44 5.43
C THR A 86 -10.63 14.59 3.95
N ALA A 87 -11.46 13.72 3.36
CA ALA A 87 -11.86 13.79 1.96
C ALA A 87 -12.60 15.11 1.62
N LEU A 88 -13.35 15.71 2.56
CA LEU A 88 -14.04 17.00 2.33
C LEU A 88 -13.07 18.18 2.15
N PHE A 89 -11.87 18.08 2.72
CA PHE A 89 -10.86 19.14 2.70
C PHE A 89 -9.65 18.81 1.82
N ASP A 90 -9.65 17.63 1.18
CA ASP A 90 -8.61 17.26 0.23
C ASP A 90 -8.91 17.91 -1.13
N GLY A 91 -8.20 18.98 -1.43
CA GLY A 91 -8.26 19.63 -2.74
C GLY A 91 -7.43 18.94 -3.83
N GLY A 92 -6.72 17.87 -3.46
CA GLY A 92 -5.74 17.23 -4.35
C GLY A 92 -4.56 18.14 -4.72
N PRO A 93 -3.61 17.67 -5.49
CA PRO A 93 -2.53 18.50 -6.00
C PRO A 93 -3.07 19.47 -7.05
N TRP A 94 -2.58 20.72 -7.00
CA TRP A 94 -2.91 21.69 -8.03
C TRP A 94 -2.36 21.27 -9.40
N HIS A 95 -3.17 21.36 -10.44
CA HIS A 95 -2.77 21.15 -11.83
C HIS A 95 -3.60 22.04 -12.76
N ALA A 96 -2.97 22.50 -13.85
CA ALA A 96 -3.67 23.27 -14.89
C ALA A 96 -4.40 22.31 -15.84
N ALA A 97 -5.59 22.68 -16.30
CA ALA A 97 -6.32 21.95 -17.32
C ALA A 97 -5.61 22.05 -18.69
N GLY A 98 -5.76 21.02 -19.52
CA GLY A 98 -5.18 20.96 -20.86
C GLY A 98 -3.76 20.42 -20.91
N VAL A 99 -3.10 20.60 -22.04
CA VAL A 99 -1.74 20.10 -22.30
C VAL A 99 -0.73 21.23 -22.18
N HIS A 100 0.24 21.06 -21.29
CA HIS A 100 1.32 22.04 -21.13
C HIS A 100 2.18 22.13 -22.39
N PRO A 101 2.61 23.34 -22.83
CA PRO A 101 3.38 23.52 -24.08
C PRO A 101 4.71 22.74 -24.15
N THR A 102 5.29 22.36 -23.00
CA THR A 102 6.52 21.55 -22.95
C THR A 102 6.27 20.06 -22.90
N ALA A 103 5.01 19.61 -22.89
CA ALA A 103 4.69 18.19 -22.99
C ALA A 103 4.92 17.68 -24.41
N VAL A 104 5.40 16.46 -24.55
CA VAL A 104 5.58 15.78 -25.83
C VAL A 104 4.59 14.64 -25.92
N VAL A 105 3.57 14.79 -26.75
CA VAL A 105 2.51 13.79 -26.95
C VAL A 105 2.62 13.25 -28.37
N ALA A 106 2.67 11.92 -28.50
CA ALA A 106 2.70 11.30 -29.82
C ALA A 106 1.45 11.66 -30.66
N PRO A 107 1.57 11.89 -31.96
CA PRO A 107 0.46 12.35 -32.80
C PRO A 107 -0.75 11.40 -32.83
N ASP A 108 -0.54 10.12 -32.58
CA ASP A 108 -1.56 9.06 -32.56
C ASP A 108 -2.01 8.69 -31.14
N ALA A 109 -1.54 9.40 -30.13
CA ALA A 109 -2.06 9.28 -28.78
C ALA A 109 -3.43 9.95 -28.65
N VAL A 110 -4.33 9.33 -27.87
CA VAL A 110 -5.70 9.82 -27.67
C VAL A 110 -5.84 10.35 -26.25
N LEU A 111 -6.20 11.63 -26.13
CA LEU A 111 -6.47 12.29 -24.86
C LEU A 111 -7.97 12.52 -24.69
N GLY A 112 -8.52 12.08 -23.55
CA GLY A 112 -9.93 12.29 -23.20
C GLY A 112 -10.25 13.73 -22.84
N GLU A 113 -11.52 14.02 -22.67
CA GLU A 113 -11.99 15.35 -22.28
C GLU A 113 -11.52 15.72 -20.86
N GLY A 114 -11.14 16.99 -20.67
CA GLY A 114 -10.76 17.51 -19.35
C GLY A 114 -9.47 16.94 -18.78
N VAL A 115 -8.61 16.31 -19.59
CA VAL A 115 -7.28 15.87 -19.13
C VAL A 115 -6.39 17.04 -18.76
N SER A 116 -5.47 16.79 -17.83
CA SER A 116 -4.43 17.73 -17.42
C SER A 116 -3.06 17.07 -17.64
N ILE A 117 -2.26 17.61 -18.55
CA ILE A 117 -0.94 17.10 -18.89
C ILE A 117 0.10 18.16 -18.51
N GLY A 118 0.88 17.86 -17.47
CA GLY A 118 1.86 18.78 -16.89
C GLY A 118 3.12 18.99 -17.73
N PRO A 119 3.98 19.92 -17.30
CA PRO A 119 5.24 20.20 -17.99
C PRO A 119 6.17 18.99 -18.05
N TYR A 120 6.86 18.86 -19.18
CA TYR A 120 7.85 17.80 -19.44
C TYR A 120 7.29 16.38 -19.36
N VAL A 121 5.98 16.20 -19.49
CA VAL A 121 5.35 14.88 -19.67
C VAL A 121 5.63 14.38 -21.07
N THR A 122 5.93 13.08 -21.19
CA THR A 122 6.01 12.41 -22.50
C THR A 122 4.96 11.30 -22.59
N ILE A 123 4.22 11.24 -23.69
CA ILE A 123 3.21 10.21 -23.95
C ILE A 123 3.53 9.54 -25.29
N GLY A 124 3.79 8.22 -25.25
CA GLY A 124 4.17 7.41 -26.38
C GLY A 124 3.01 7.08 -27.33
N ALA A 125 3.38 6.53 -28.48
CA ALA A 125 2.46 6.23 -29.58
C ALA A 125 1.32 5.28 -29.17
N ARG A 126 0.14 5.49 -29.76
CA ARG A 126 -1.09 4.69 -29.57
C ARG A 126 -1.60 4.63 -28.12
N SER A 127 -1.06 5.46 -27.23
CA SER A 127 -1.51 5.51 -25.83
C SER A 127 -2.81 6.28 -25.69
N ARG A 128 -3.62 5.91 -24.71
CA ARG A 128 -4.95 6.45 -24.43
C ARG A 128 -5.04 6.93 -23.00
N ILE A 129 -5.37 8.20 -22.79
CA ILE A 129 -5.57 8.78 -21.47
C ILE A 129 -7.04 9.13 -21.29
N GLY A 130 -7.72 8.55 -20.32
CA GLY A 130 -9.14 8.71 -20.05
C GLY A 130 -9.50 10.12 -19.55
N ALA A 131 -10.78 10.47 -19.68
CA ALA A 131 -11.30 11.78 -19.34
C ALA A 131 -11.04 12.16 -17.86
N GLY A 132 -10.72 13.44 -17.64
CA GLY A 132 -10.48 13.99 -16.29
C GLY A 132 -9.24 13.46 -15.59
N THR A 133 -8.36 12.73 -16.29
CA THR A 133 -7.11 12.22 -15.72
C THR A 133 -6.05 13.32 -15.70
N ALA A 134 -5.36 13.45 -14.55
CA ALA A 134 -4.27 14.40 -14.36
C ALA A 134 -2.92 13.66 -14.36
N ILE A 135 -2.04 14.08 -15.27
CA ILE A 135 -0.65 13.61 -15.38
C ILE A 135 0.25 14.76 -14.97
N LEU A 136 0.87 14.67 -13.80
CA LEU A 136 1.69 15.72 -13.21
C LEU A 136 3.08 15.83 -13.87
N PRO A 137 3.89 16.83 -13.55
CA PRO A 137 5.15 17.09 -14.25
C PRO A 137 6.11 15.90 -14.30
N GLN A 138 6.89 15.82 -15.42
CA GLN A 138 7.98 14.85 -15.59
C GLN A 138 7.58 13.36 -15.59
N VAL A 139 6.30 13.06 -15.81
CA VAL A 139 5.84 11.69 -16.04
C VAL A 139 6.23 11.22 -17.43
N THR A 140 6.65 9.97 -17.55
CA THR A 140 6.93 9.32 -18.85
C THR A 140 5.99 8.14 -19.04
N ILE A 141 5.26 8.14 -20.15
CA ILE A 141 4.33 7.07 -20.55
C ILE A 141 4.82 6.51 -21.88
N GLY A 142 5.02 5.20 -21.92
CA GLY A 142 5.45 4.45 -23.10
C GLY A 142 4.38 4.35 -24.19
N ALA A 143 4.61 3.49 -25.16
CA ALA A 143 3.68 3.18 -26.24
C ALA A 143 2.63 2.14 -25.82
N ASP A 144 1.44 2.18 -26.46
CA ASP A 144 0.35 1.22 -26.25
C ASP A 144 -0.15 1.19 -24.78
N VAL A 145 -0.05 2.31 -24.05
CA VAL A 145 -0.52 2.44 -22.66
C VAL A 145 -1.96 2.92 -22.65
N THR A 146 -2.77 2.32 -21.79
CA THR A 146 -4.14 2.81 -21.50
C THR A 146 -4.23 3.22 -20.04
N ILE A 147 -4.69 4.44 -19.76
CA ILE A 147 -5.03 4.93 -18.43
C ILE A 147 -6.49 5.33 -18.45
N GLY A 148 -7.28 4.80 -17.53
CA GLY A 148 -8.71 5.08 -17.38
C GLY A 148 -9.01 6.51 -16.95
N SER A 149 -10.29 6.82 -16.76
CA SER A 149 -10.78 8.15 -16.41
C SER A 149 -10.47 8.52 -14.95
N ARG A 150 -10.36 9.82 -14.68
CA ARG A 150 -10.20 10.37 -13.32
C ARG A 150 -9.00 9.82 -12.55
N GLY A 151 -7.97 9.40 -13.25
CA GLY A 151 -6.69 8.99 -12.66
C GLY A 151 -5.86 10.19 -12.21
N LEU A 152 -4.94 9.96 -11.27
CA LEU A 152 -3.96 10.93 -10.82
C LEU A 152 -2.57 10.31 -10.82
N VAL A 153 -1.72 10.78 -11.72
CA VAL A 153 -0.34 10.29 -11.86
C VAL A 153 0.62 11.39 -11.41
N HIS A 154 1.25 11.16 -10.26
CA HIS A 154 2.16 12.12 -9.65
C HIS A 154 3.49 12.25 -10.39
N SER A 155 4.20 13.35 -10.08
CA SER A 155 5.45 13.72 -10.76
C SER A 155 6.50 12.62 -10.69
N GLY A 156 7.23 12.46 -11.79
CA GLY A 156 8.35 11.54 -11.89
C GLY A 156 7.97 10.07 -12.11
N VAL A 157 6.69 9.70 -12.20
CA VAL A 157 6.24 8.33 -12.49
C VAL A 157 6.72 7.88 -13.88
N ARG A 158 7.11 6.62 -14.00
CA ARG A 158 7.50 5.97 -15.25
C ARG A 158 6.57 4.80 -15.54
N ILE A 159 5.88 4.84 -16.68
CA ILE A 159 5.00 3.78 -17.17
C ILE A 159 5.58 3.26 -18.47
N GLY A 160 5.97 2.00 -18.47
CA GLY A 160 6.51 1.32 -19.65
C GLY A 160 5.41 0.98 -20.67
N ASP A 161 5.83 0.44 -21.82
CA ASP A 161 4.92 0.06 -22.90
C ASP A 161 3.92 -1.02 -22.50
N ARG A 162 2.75 -1.07 -23.14
CA ARG A 162 1.71 -2.11 -22.98
C ARG A 162 1.18 -2.27 -21.55
N VAL A 163 1.11 -1.18 -20.80
CA VAL A 163 0.49 -1.14 -19.47
C VAL A 163 -0.96 -0.69 -19.60
N SER A 164 -1.87 -1.42 -18.99
CA SER A 164 -3.29 -1.07 -18.89
C SER A 164 -3.63 -0.71 -17.45
N ILE A 165 -4.17 0.49 -17.23
CA ILE A 165 -4.53 1.03 -15.92
C ILE A 165 -6.00 1.42 -15.96
N GLY A 166 -6.76 1.00 -14.94
CA GLY A 166 -8.17 1.28 -14.79
C GLY A 166 -8.51 2.73 -14.44
N GLU A 167 -9.72 2.97 -13.98
CA GLU A 167 -10.22 4.28 -13.59
C GLU A 167 -9.87 4.64 -12.14
N ARG A 168 -9.80 5.94 -11.82
CA ARG A 168 -9.59 6.49 -10.47
C ARG A 168 -8.33 5.95 -9.78
N VAL A 169 -7.36 5.56 -10.56
CA VAL A 169 -6.06 5.07 -10.04
C VAL A 169 -5.21 6.26 -9.63
N ILE A 170 -4.57 6.14 -8.47
CA ILE A 170 -3.60 7.11 -7.97
C ILE A 170 -2.22 6.46 -7.99
N ILE A 171 -1.25 7.11 -8.64
CA ILE A 171 0.13 6.65 -8.70
C ILE A 171 1.02 7.73 -8.12
N GLN A 172 1.65 7.44 -6.99
CA GLN A 172 2.50 8.37 -6.26
C GLN A 172 3.86 8.55 -6.92
N SER A 173 4.53 9.63 -6.54
CA SER A 173 5.77 10.11 -7.16
C SER A 173 6.84 9.03 -7.30
N ASN A 174 7.50 9.03 -8.46
CA ASN A 174 8.63 8.15 -8.79
C ASN A 174 8.32 6.63 -8.80
N ALA A 175 7.05 6.22 -8.80
CA ALA A 175 6.71 4.82 -9.04
C ALA A 175 7.11 4.42 -10.47
N VAL A 176 7.52 3.15 -10.65
CA VAL A 176 7.92 2.58 -11.93
C VAL A 176 7.03 1.37 -12.23
N ILE A 177 6.29 1.42 -13.33
CA ILE A 177 5.36 0.38 -13.76
C ILE A 177 5.78 -0.09 -15.14
N GLY A 178 6.11 -1.38 -15.28
CA GLY A 178 6.48 -1.96 -16.57
C GLY A 178 7.98 -2.09 -16.79
N ALA A 179 8.80 -2.07 -15.73
CA ALA A 179 10.18 -2.52 -15.84
C ALA A 179 10.25 -4.01 -16.20
N ASP A 180 11.34 -4.44 -16.81
CA ASP A 180 11.59 -5.85 -17.05
C ASP A 180 11.82 -6.59 -15.73
N GLY A 181 11.24 -7.77 -15.59
CA GLY A 181 11.45 -8.64 -14.44
C GLY A 181 12.90 -9.13 -14.33
N PHE A 182 13.34 -9.37 -13.08
CA PHE A 182 14.62 -9.99 -12.81
C PHE A 182 14.55 -11.49 -13.10
N SER A 183 14.91 -11.87 -14.33
CA SER A 183 14.82 -13.25 -14.80
C SER A 183 16.10 -13.65 -15.55
N PHE A 184 16.96 -14.42 -14.89
CA PHE A 184 18.25 -14.86 -15.42
C PHE A 184 18.50 -16.32 -15.08
N LEU A 185 19.07 -17.07 -16.03
CA LEU A 185 19.61 -18.40 -15.80
C LEU A 185 21.08 -18.28 -15.39
N PRO A 186 21.49 -18.83 -14.24
CA PRO A 186 22.89 -18.90 -13.88
C PRO A 186 23.66 -19.75 -14.90
N PRO A 187 24.96 -19.52 -15.09
CA PRO A 187 25.79 -20.37 -15.92
C PRO A 187 25.73 -21.83 -15.43
N ALA A 188 25.55 -22.77 -16.35
CA ALA A 188 25.63 -24.19 -15.98
C ALA A 188 27.06 -24.53 -15.50
N PRO A 189 27.25 -25.43 -14.53
CA PRO A 189 28.56 -25.93 -14.14
C PRO A 189 29.34 -26.46 -15.35
N GLY A 190 30.55 -25.97 -15.59
CA GLY A 190 31.36 -26.34 -16.74
C GLY A 190 31.00 -25.68 -18.08
N SER A 191 30.04 -24.72 -18.07
CA SER A 191 29.68 -23.96 -19.27
C SER A 191 30.83 -23.04 -19.73
N SER A 192 31.02 -22.94 -21.04
CA SER A 192 31.88 -21.93 -21.65
C SER A 192 31.30 -20.52 -21.64
N ALA A 193 30.00 -20.37 -21.28
CA ALA A 193 29.35 -19.07 -21.09
C ALA A 193 29.47 -18.61 -19.63
N PRO A 194 30.34 -17.64 -19.31
CA PRO A 194 30.64 -17.26 -17.93
C PRO A 194 29.58 -16.33 -17.31
N MET A 195 28.56 -15.93 -18.07
CA MET A 195 27.59 -14.91 -17.64
C MET A 195 26.17 -15.47 -17.56
N PRO A 196 25.33 -14.96 -16.64
CA PRO A 196 23.90 -15.32 -16.59
C PRO A 196 23.19 -15.00 -17.91
N LEU A 197 22.37 -15.93 -18.40
CA LEU A 197 21.56 -15.74 -19.59
C LEU A 197 20.25 -15.03 -19.22
N ARG A 198 19.95 -13.90 -19.87
CA ARG A 198 18.73 -13.12 -19.64
C ARG A 198 17.52 -13.79 -20.29
N ILE A 199 16.43 -13.91 -19.55
CA ILE A 199 15.10 -14.21 -20.06
C ILE A 199 14.37 -12.86 -20.21
N HIS A 200 13.94 -12.53 -21.44
CA HIS A 200 13.31 -11.25 -21.74
C HIS A 200 11.85 -11.20 -21.29
N SER A 201 11.41 -10.04 -20.82
CA SER A 201 10.04 -9.77 -20.39
C SER A 201 9.22 -9.23 -21.57
N LEU A 202 8.41 -10.09 -22.19
CA LEU A 202 7.59 -9.79 -23.36
C LEU A 202 6.12 -9.53 -23.02
N GLY A 203 5.71 -9.84 -21.80
CA GLY A 203 4.34 -9.68 -21.31
C GLY A 203 3.96 -8.23 -20.98
N ASP A 204 2.85 -8.10 -20.32
CA ASP A 204 2.19 -6.83 -20.01
C ASP A 204 1.85 -6.69 -18.53
N ILE A 205 1.19 -5.56 -18.17
CA ILE A 205 0.65 -5.29 -16.85
C ILE A 205 -0.80 -4.82 -16.98
N VAL A 206 -1.65 -5.32 -16.09
CA VAL A 206 -3.03 -4.85 -15.95
C VAL A 206 -3.29 -4.45 -14.50
N ILE A 207 -3.72 -3.20 -14.30
CA ILE A 207 -4.08 -2.61 -13.00
C ILE A 207 -5.56 -2.26 -13.03
N GLY A 208 -6.31 -2.73 -12.05
CA GLY A 208 -7.75 -2.48 -11.93
C GLY A 208 -8.08 -1.05 -11.51
N ASP A 209 -9.39 -0.78 -11.36
CA ASP A 209 -9.89 0.51 -10.91
C ASP A 209 -9.62 0.74 -9.42
N ASP A 210 -9.62 2.02 -9.01
CA ASP A 210 -9.50 2.43 -7.60
C ASP A 210 -8.23 1.92 -6.89
N VAL A 211 -7.19 1.56 -7.65
CA VAL A 211 -5.88 1.15 -7.11
C VAL A 211 -5.06 2.37 -6.71
N GLU A 212 -4.34 2.27 -5.59
CA GLU A 212 -3.31 3.24 -5.23
C GLU A 212 -1.94 2.57 -5.20
N ILE A 213 -0.94 3.25 -5.79
CA ILE A 213 0.44 2.79 -5.86
C ILE A 213 1.33 3.84 -5.21
N GLY A 214 2.00 3.47 -4.14
CA GLY A 214 2.85 4.32 -3.33
C GLY A 214 4.12 4.80 -4.03
N ALA A 215 4.74 5.80 -3.45
CA ALA A 215 5.95 6.43 -3.99
C ALA A 215 7.12 5.44 -4.10
N SER A 216 7.85 5.50 -5.21
CA SER A 216 9.00 4.63 -5.49
C SER A 216 8.69 3.12 -5.47
N THR A 217 7.44 2.73 -5.60
CA THR A 217 7.03 1.34 -5.79
C THR A 217 7.34 0.90 -7.22
N THR A 218 7.78 -0.35 -7.38
CA THR A 218 8.13 -0.92 -8.68
C THR A 218 7.27 -2.14 -8.98
N ILE A 219 6.69 -2.20 -10.18
CA ILE A 219 5.86 -3.30 -10.67
C ILE A 219 6.44 -3.78 -11.99
N ASP A 220 6.97 -5.01 -12.00
CA ASP A 220 7.60 -5.58 -13.18
C ASP A 220 6.58 -6.21 -14.12
N ARG A 221 6.83 -6.08 -15.43
CA ARG A 221 6.03 -6.78 -16.44
C ARG A 221 6.29 -8.28 -16.43
N ALA A 222 5.31 -9.03 -16.83
CA ALA A 222 5.43 -10.48 -16.95
C ALA A 222 6.40 -10.92 -18.05
N THR A 223 6.89 -12.16 -17.95
CA THR A 223 7.74 -12.76 -18.99
C THR A 223 6.96 -12.99 -20.29
N LEU A 224 5.86 -13.73 -20.24
CA LEU A 224 5.01 -14.08 -21.41
C LEU A 224 3.52 -13.88 -21.16
N SER A 225 3.10 -13.64 -19.92
CA SER A 225 1.71 -13.46 -19.51
C SER A 225 1.46 -12.03 -19.05
N THR A 226 0.69 -11.84 -17.96
CA THR A 226 0.33 -10.53 -17.42
C THR A 226 0.63 -10.50 -15.94
N THR A 227 1.29 -9.44 -15.45
CA THR A 227 1.30 -9.08 -14.03
C THR A 227 0.01 -8.33 -13.72
N ARG A 228 -0.76 -8.76 -12.71
CA ARG A 228 -2.11 -8.24 -12.42
C ARG A 228 -2.24 -7.68 -11.02
N ILE A 229 -2.89 -6.50 -10.93
CA ILE A 229 -3.30 -5.89 -9.67
C ILE A 229 -4.82 -5.71 -9.70
N GLY A 230 -5.52 -6.32 -8.75
CA GLY A 230 -6.98 -6.27 -8.65
C GLY A 230 -7.52 -4.91 -8.20
N HIS A 231 -8.81 -4.70 -8.40
CA HIS A 231 -9.52 -3.47 -8.09
C HIS A 231 -9.40 -3.09 -6.60
N GLY A 232 -9.31 -1.80 -6.30
CA GLY A 232 -9.32 -1.26 -4.92
C GLY A 232 -8.09 -1.61 -4.09
N THR A 233 -7.10 -2.31 -4.63
CA THR A 233 -5.87 -2.67 -3.93
C THR A 233 -5.03 -1.42 -3.65
N LYS A 234 -4.47 -1.35 -2.44
CA LYS A 234 -3.60 -0.27 -1.99
C LYS A 234 -2.19 -0.81 -1.75
N ILE A 235 -1.23 -0.26 -2.46
CA ILE A 235 0.18 -0.61 -2.39
C ILE A 235 0.92 0.60 -1.86
N ASP A 236 1.59 0.46 -0.74
CA ASP A 236 2.34 1.52 -0.06
C ASP A 236 3.70 1.78 -0.75
N ASN A 237 4.49 2.66 -0.17
CA ASN A 237 5.76 3.13 -0.71
C ASN A 237 6.85 2.05 -0.73
N GLN A 238 7.71 2.09 -1.76
CA GLN A 238 8.88 1.22 -1.88
C GLN A 238 8.57 -0.28 -1.89
N VAL A 239 7.39 -0.68 -2.35
CA VAL A 239 7.04 -2.08 -2.55
C VAL A 239 7.62 -2.57 -3.88
N GLN A 240 8.16 -3.81 -3.89
CA GLN A 240 8.54 -4.52 -5.12
C GLN A 240 7.48 -5.57 -5.45
N VAL A 241 6.87 -5.46 -6.62
CA VAL A 241 6.02 -6.50 -7.21
C VAL A 241 6.74 -7.05 -8.44
N ALA A 242 7.23 -8.29 -8.33
CA ALA A 242 7.98 -8.91 -9.41
C ALA A 242 7.07 -9.43 -10.55
N HIS A 243 7.71 -9.94 -11.61
CA HIS A 243 7.05 -10.41 -12.82
C HIS A 243 6.06 -11.56 -12.59
N ASN A 244 5.00 -11.62 -13.39
CA ASN A 244 3.99 -12.68 -13.34
C ASN A 244 3.20 -12.77 -12.02
N VAL A 245 3.27 -11.77 -11.14
CA VAL A 245 2.49 -11.72 -9.90
C VAL A 245 1.03 -11.42 -10.22
N THR A 246 0.13 -12.07 -9.49
CA THR A 246 -1.30 -11.73 -9.48
C THR A 246 -1.69 -11.33 -8.06
N ILE A 247 -2.20 -10.11 -7.89
CA ILE A 247 -2.75 -9.60 -6.64
C ILE A 247 -4.26 -9.44 -6.82
N GLY A 248 -5.05 -9.98 -5.89
CA GLY A 248 -6.50 -9.89 -5.87
C GLY A 248 -7.03 -8.50 -5.59
N ASN A 249 -8.34 -8.39 -5.39
CA ASN A 249 -9.04 -7.14 -5.12
C ASN A 249 -8.92 -6.74 -3.64
N GLY A 250 -8.90 -5.43 -3.36
CA GLY A 250 -8.98 -4.89 -1.99
C GLY A 250 -7.84 -5.29 -1.07
N CYS A 251 -6.69 -5.68 -1.61
CA CYS A 251 -5.50 -6.00 -0.82
C CYS A 251 -4.84 -4.75 -0.25
N LEU A 252 -4.15 -4.90 0.89
CA LEU A 252 -3.34 -3.88 1.52
C LEU A 252 -1.89 -4.37 1.59
N ILE A 253 -1.00 -3.78 0.81
CA ILE A 253 0.43 -4.14 0.77
C ILE A 253 1.22 -3.00 1.37
N CYS A 254 1.73 -3.21 2.59
CA CYS A 254 2.44 -2.16 3.33
C CYS A 254 3.88 -1.96 2.84
N GLY A 255 4.44 -0.81 3.22
CA GLY A 255 5.72 -0.32 2.72
C GLY A 255 6.88 -1.30 2.82
N LYS A 256 7.74 -1.27 1.81
CA LYS A 256 8.94 -2.12 1.68
C LYS A 256 8.66 -3.64 1.60
N ALA A 257 7.42 -4.06 1.39
CA ALA A 257 7.16 -5.47 1.12
C ALA A 257 7.78 -5.88 -0.24
N GLY A 258 8.32 -7.09 -0.29
CA GLY A 258 8.90 -7.68 -1.51
C GLY A 258 8.11 -8.92 -1.92
N ILE A 259 7.52 -8.91 -3.12
CA ILE A 259 6.74 -10.01 -3.67
C ILE A 259 7.51 -10.57 -4.86
N SER A 260 8.03 -11.79 -4.72
CA SER A 260 8.83 -12.44 -5.76
C SER A 260 7.97 -12.90 -6.95
N GLY A 261 8.63 -13.38 -8.00
CA GLY A 261 7.97 -13.75 -9.26
C GLY A 261 6.91 -14.84 -9.13
N SER A 262 5.87 -14.77 -9.94
CA SER A 262 4.82 -15.80 -10.06
C SER A 262 4.00 -16.04 -8.78
N VAL A 263 4.04 -15.16 -7.79
CA VAL A 263 3.20 -15.20 -6.59
C VAL A 263 1.75 -14.93 -6.93
N GLN A 264 0.83 -15.68 -6.30
CA GLN A 264 -0.61 -15.52 -6.43
C GLN A 264 -1.20 -15.10 -5.09
N ILE A 265 -1.80 -13.91 -5.03
CA ILE A 265 -2.40 -13.33 -3.83
C ILE A 265 -3.91 -13.22 -4.05
N GLY A 266 -4.70 -13.82 -3.15
CA GLY A 266 -6.17 -13.73 -3.17
C GLY A 266 -6.69 -12.37 -2.76
N ASP A 267 -8.03 -12.19 -2.82
CA ASP A 267 -8.69 -10.95 -2.44
C ASP A 267 -8.54 -10.62 -0.95
N GLY A 268 -8.50 -9.33 -0.62
CA GLY A 268 -8.53 -8.84 0.76
C GLY A 268 -7.32 -9.23 1.62
N VAL A 269 -6.21 -9.63 1.03
CA VAL A 269 -4.98 -9.98 1.76
C VAL A 269 -4.30 -8.73 2.32
N LEU A 270 -3.79 -8.84 3.56
CA LEU A 270 -2.96 -7.81 4.17
C LEU A 270 -1.51 -8.31 4.28
N ILE A 271 -0.57 -7.58 3.69
CA ILE A 271 0.88 -7.85 3.80
C ILE A 271 1.52 -6.71 4.60
N GLY A 272 2.06 -7.04 5.76
CA GLY A 272 2.74 -6.11 6.66
C GLY A 272 4.06 -5.58 6.09
N GLY A 273 4.48 -4.41 6.57
CA GLY A 273 5.67 -3.72 6.08
C GLY A 273 6.94 -4.56 6.18
N GLY A 274 7.78 -4.51 5.15
CA GLY A 274 9.04 -5.24 5.09
C GLY A 274 8.91 -6.77 5.00
N ALA A 275 7.70 -7.31 4.77
CA ALA A 275 7.52 -8.74 4.55
C ALA A 275 8.07 -9.15 3.18
N GLY A 276 8.69 -10.34 3.11
CA GLY A 276 9.19 -10.94 1.89
C GLY A 276 8.40 -12.20 1.52
N VAL A 277 7.95 -12.31 0.27
CA VAL A 277 7.23 -13.50 -0.24
C VAL A 277 8.09 -14.18 -1.30
N ALA A 278 8.41 -15.45 -1.08
CA ALA A 278 9.18 -16.27 -2.01
C ALA A 278 8.39 -16.51 -3.32
N ASP A 279 9.12 -16.87 -4.38
CA ASP A 279 8.55 -17.15 -5.69
C ASP A 279 7.55 -18.30 -5.68
N HIS A 280 6.59 -18.25 -6.59
CA HIS A 280 5.55 -19.27 -6.80
C HIS A 280 4.64 -19.56 -5.57
N VAL A 281 4.72 -18.78 -4.50
CA VAL A 281 3.85 -18.90 -3.32
C VAL A 281 2.42 -18.48 -3.65
N LYS A 282 1.44 -19.20 -3.06
CA LYS A 282 0.02 -18.84 -3.09
C LYS A 282 -0.42 -18.36 -1.70
N ILE A 283 -0.99 -17.16 -1.65
CA ILE A 283 -1.58 -16.57 -0.44
C ILE A 283 -3.09 -16.53 -0.62
N GLY A 284 -3.81 -17.28 0.21
CA GLY A 284 -5.27 -17.39 0.15
C GLY A 284 -5.96 -16.07 0.53
N ALA A 285 -7.19 -15.88 0.03
CA ALA A 285 -7.99 -14.69 0.28
C ALA A 285 -8.16 -14.39 1.77
N GLY A 286 -8.10 -13.10 2.15
CA GLY A 286 -8.26 -12.64 3.54
C GLY A 286 -7.12 -13.03 4.47
N ALA A 287 -6.02 -13.61 3.98
CA ALA A 287 -4.86 -13.92 4.81
C ALA A 287 -4.12 -12.66 5.27
N MET A 288 -3.45 -12.76 6.41
CA MET A 288 -2.67 -11.68 7.00
C MET A 288 -1.22 -12.11 7.19
N ILE A 289 -0.28 -11.36 6.62
CA ILE A 289 1.16 -11.54 6.79
C ILE A 289 1.65 -10.43 7.72
N ALA A 290 2.19 -10.80 8.89
CA ALA A 290 2.73 -9.82 9.82
C ALA A 290 3.97 -9.11 9.25
N ALA A 291 4.26 -7.90 9.74
CA ALA A 291 5.41 -7.12 9.31
C ALA A 291 6.74 -7.89 9.52
N GLY A 292 7.68 -7.73 8.59
CA GLY A 292 9.00 -8.36 8.64
C GLY A 292 9.00 -9.89 8.45
N SER A 293 7.89 -10.50 8.06
CA SER A 293 7.79 -11.94 7.89
C SER A 293 8.40 -12.43 6.58
N GLY A 294 9.05 -13.60 6.61
CA GLY A 294 9.51 -14.31 5.41
C GLY A 294 8.55 -15.46 5.06
N VAL A 295 7.80 -15.32 3.97
CA VAL A 295 6.81 -16.31 3.51
C VAL A 295 7.45 -17.21 2.47
N ALA A 296 7.82 -18.42 2.84
CA ALA A 296 8.48 -19.40 1.98
C ALA A 296 7.53 -20.50 1.45
N THR A 297 6.31 -20.59 1.98
CA THR A 297 5.32 -21.62 1.63
C THR A 297 3.94 -21.02 1.47
N ASN A 298 3.03 -21.77 0.86
CA ASN A 298 1.64 -21.35 0.66
C ASN A 298 0.97 -21.02 2.00
N VAL A 299 0.13 -19.96 1.98
CA VAL A 299 -0.63 -19.48 3.14
C VAL A 299 -2.12 -19.74 2.90
N ALA A 300 -2.78 -20.40 3.85
CA ALA A 300 -4.20 -20.71 3.73
C ALA A 300 -5.07 -19.42 3.80
N ALA A 301 -6.24 -19.45 3.18
CA ALA A 301 -7.20 -18.33 3.23
C ALA A 301 -7.58 -18.01 4.69
N GLY A 302 -7.70 -16.72 5.01
CA GLY A 302 -8.09 -16.20 6.32
C GLY A 302 -7.08 -16.44 7.45
N SER A 303 -5.93 -17.07 7.17
CA SER A 303 -4.93 -17.34 8.20
C SER A 303 -4.00 -16.14 8.43
N THR A 304 -3.48 -16.04 9.66
CA THR A 304 -2.44 -15.07 10.01
C THR A 304 -1.12 -15.80 10.19
N VAL A 305 -0.06 -15.35 9.50
CA VAL A 305 1.29 -15.88 9.62
C VAL A 305 2.28 -14.80 10.04
N SER A 306 3.28 -15.19 10.83
CA SER A 306 4.32 -14.29 11.31
C SER A 306 5.65 -15.02 11.44
N GLY A 307 6.76 -14.29 11.34
CA GLY A 307 8.09 -14.76 11.64
C GLY A 307 9.04 -13.61 11.95
N SER A 308 9.94 -13.82 12.91
CA SER A 308 10.95 -12.83 13.35
C SER A 308 10.36 -11.60 14.05
N PRO A 309 9.55 -11.68 15.14
CA PRO A 309 9.20 -10.49 15.88
C PRO A 309 10.44 -9.92 16.58
N ALA A 310 10.59 -8.58 16.58
CA ALA A 310 11.61 -7.90 17.37
C ALA A 310 11.31 -8.11 18.86
N MET A 311 12.35 -8.43 19.64
CA MET A 311 12.29 -8.61 21.09
C MET A 311 13.50 -7.93 21.74
N PRO A 312 13.52 -7.72 23.08
CA PRO A 312 14.70 -7.21 23.78
C PRO A 312 15.96 -8.00 23.39
N HIS A 313 17.07 -7.29 23.16
CA HIS A 313 18.30 -7.89 22.60
C HIS A 313 18.81 -9.10 23.42
N GLU A 314 18.79 -8.99 24.74
CA GLU A 314 19.19 -10.07 25.65
C GLU A 314 18.34 -11.34 25.40
N ARG A 315 17.01 -11.18 25.37
CA ARG A 315 16.10 -12.30 25.10
C ARG A 315 16.27 -12.89 23.70
N ASN A 316 16.55 -12.05 22.72
CA ASN A 316 16.85 -12.51 21.35
C ASN A 316 18.12 -13.36 21.32
N THR A 317 19.16 -12.94 22.03
CA THR A 317 20.42 -13.68 22.15
C THR A 317 20.21 -15.05 22.83
N GLU A 318 19.40 -15.12 23.88
CA GLU A 318 19.03 -16.37 24.54
C GLU A 318 18.29 -17.33 23.60
N VAL A 319 17.28 -16.82 22.87
CA VAL A 319 16.52 -17.61 21.88
C VAL A 319 17.43 -18.13 20.76
N PHE A 320 18.32 -17.29 20.22
CA PHE A 320 19.29 -17.73 19.22
C PHE A 320 20.25 -18.80 19.78
N ALA A 321 20.78 -18.60 20.99
CA ALA A 321 21.66 -19.57 21.64
C ALA A 321 20.94 -20.93 21.85
N PHE A 322 19.66 -20.90 22.22
CA PHE A 322 18.83 -22.10 22.33
C PHE A 322 18.66 -22.80 20.99
N LEU A 323 18.28 -22.05 19.92
CA LEU A 323 18.10 -22.60 18.58
C LEU A 323 19.39 -23.24 18.04
N MET A 324 20.54 -22.59 18.24
CA MET A 324 21.83 -23.11 17.80
C MET A 324 22.25 -24.40 18.53
N ARG A 325 21.78 -24.61 19.77
CA ARG A 325 22.02 -25.82 20.58
C ARG A 325 21.02 -26.95 20.31
N ASN A 326 19.98 -26.70 19.55
CA ASN A 326 18.87 -27.63 19.34
C ASN A 326 19.33 -29.04 18.86
N LYS A 327 20.29 -29.11 17.94
CA LYS A 327 20.87 -30.40 17.48
C LYS A 327 21.49 -31.21 18.63
N ARG A 328 22.12 -30.54 19.60
CA ARG A 328 22.72 -31.17 20.77
C ARG A 328 21.64 -31.72 21.73
N PHE A 329 20.55 -30.97 21.92
CA PHE A 329 19.42 -31.42 22.72
C PHE A 329 18.71 -32.62 22.06
N THR A 330 18.44 -32.54 20.74
CA THR A 330 17.82 -33.63 19.99
C THR A 330 18.67 -34.91 20.06
N LYS A 331 20.00 -34.81 19.99
CA LYS A 331 20.90 -35.95 20.16
C LYS A 331 20.83 -36.51 21.58
N ALA A 332 20.89 -35.67 22.62
CA ALA A 332 20.81 -36.08 23.99
C ALA A 332 19.47 -36.81 24.34
N ILE A 333 18.36 -36.33 23.76
CA ILE A 333 17.05 -36.99 23.89
C ILE A 333 17.08 -38.36 23.24
N LYS A 334 17.56 -38.51 21.99
CA LYS A 334 17.68 -39.81 21.32
C LYS A 334 18.59 -40.81 22.07
N ASP A 335 19.70 -40.29 22.60
CA ASP A 335 20.62 -41.13 23.41
C ASP A 335 19.94 -41.59 24.73
N ALA A 336 19.10 -40.73 25.34
CA ALA A 336 18.32 -41.07 26.52
C ALA A 336 17.21 -42.09 26.21
N GLU A 337 16.46 -41.91 25.10
CA GLU A 337 15.44 -42.85 24.62
C GLU A 337 16.04 -44.26 24.41
N ALA A 338 17.15 -44.33 23.66
CA ALA A 338 17.85 -45.62 23.44
C ALA A 338 18.30 -46.29 24.74
N ARG A 339 18.69 -45.48 25.73
CA ARG A 339 19.11 -45.98 27.04
C ARG A 339 17.94 -46.49 27.87
N ILE A 340 16.78 -45.84 27.79
CA ILE A 340 15.52 -46.29 28.41
C ILE A 340 15.06 -47.62 27.80
N GLU A 341 15.02 -47.72 26.47
CA GLU A 341 14.66 -48.97 25.78
C GLU A 341 15.57 -50.14 26.17
N ALA A 342 16.88 -49.91 26.27
CA ALA A 342 17.84 -50.94 26.72
C ALA A 342 17.58 -51.39 28.16
N LEU A 343 17.24 -50.47 29.08
CA LEU A 343 16.91 -50.77 30.47
C LEU A 343 15.57 -51.50 30.60
N GLU A 344 14.56 -51.14 29.84
CA GLU A 344 13.27 -51.80 29.79
C GLU A 344 13.38 -53.25 29.27
N LYS A 345 14.23 -53.48 28.27
CA LYS A 345 14.51 -54.81 27.73
C LYS A 345 15.24 -55.69 28.76
N ALA A 346 16.26 -55.17 29.42
CA ALA A 346 17.00 -55.90 30.49
C ALA A 346 16.12 -56.18 31.69
N ASN A 347 15.07 -55.40 31.96
CA ASN A 347 14.14 -55.62 33.06
C ASN A 347 13.05 -56.67 32.76
N LYS A 348 12.74 -56.88 31.44
CA LYS A 348 11.81 -57.94 30.99
C LYS A 348 12.46 -59.31 30.87
N GLU A 349 13.80 -59.37 30.85
CA GLU A 349 14.60 -60.60 30.79
C GLU A 349 15.01 -61.11 32.19
N LYS A 350 14.67 -60.39 33.26
CA LYS A 350 14.76 -60.85 34.68
C LYS A 350 13.39 -61.28 35.19
#